data_fa292875d8f6d10d1475765b540cfcf9
#
_entry.id   fa292875d8f6d10d1475765b540cfcf9
#
_cell.length_a   1.000
_cell.length_b   1.000
_cell.length_c   1.000
_cell.angle_alpha   90.00
_cell.angle_beta   90.00
_cell.angle_gamma   90.00
#
_symmetry.space_group_name_H-M   'P 1'
#
loop_
_entity.id
_entity.type
_entity.pdbx_description
1 polymer ?
#
loop_
_entity_poly.entity_id
_entity_poly.type
_entity_poly.pdbx_seq_one_letter_code
_entity_poly.pdbx_strand_id
1 'polypeptide(L)'
;MNKKLKNISTLISRTALFASLLAASNAFAGWSVNGTKILDPNGNNFIFRGINHAHTWYTSSTNKAMSDIAATGANSIRVVLSNGTQWTRNNGADVANIISLCKANKLVCVLEVHDSTGYGEQTTATNISKAAEYWVSSDIRNAIIGQEDYVIVNIANEPYGNNTNASTYTNETSAAVKALRNAGLTHLIMVDAPAWGQDWQGIMRDNAQTIFAADSLSNTMFSVHMYEVYNTASAVQNYLTSFQAKGHALIVGEFGTENNGNNVDEASILQYTQQMGIGYIGWSWSGNGSCCTALDIAINFDPSNLSTWGDFLINSANGIKATSKLATNFGASSSSSSVRSSSSSVRSSSSSITVSSSSSIRSSSSSIFTSSSRSSSSISFSRSSISSSSSIASGEQCNWYGTPYPICKNNSSGWGYEDNKSCIARSTCAAQPAPYGIVGGTPNSSLASSSIGSSSSRSSSSSLVSSPSSSKSSVVSSSRSSSNASIGLSCVYVITNSWGNGYQGAIRVTNRGTSTINSWTATWQYAGANRLTSSWNATLTGTNPYSANNLGWNGNIRAGQTIEFGIQGNTNGSGVETPVVSCK
;
A
#
# COMPACT_ATOMS: atom_id res chain seq x y z
N MET A 1 11.59 -49.15 87.62
CA MET A 1 10.69 -48.00 87.62
C MET A 1 10.67 -47.45 86.21
N ASN A 2 9.63 -47.79 85.43
CA ASN A 2 9.53 -47.58 84.02
C ASN A 2 8.65 -46.35 83.71
N LYS A 3 9.14 -45.41 82.96
CA LYS A 3 8.31 -44.40 82.37
C LYS A 3 8.36 -44.57 80.82
N LYS A 4 7.23 -45.01 80.31
CA LYS A 4 6.97 -45.04 78.85
C LYS A 4 6.84 -43.62 78.32
N LEU A 5 7.71 -43.25 77.39
CA LEU A 5 7.49 -42.07 76.56
C LEU A 5 6.71 -42.50 75.33
N LYS A 6 5.56 -41.98 75.21
CA LYS A 6 4.72 -42.08 74.02
C LYS A 6 5.28 -41.14 72.91
N ASN A 7 5.70 -41.72 71.80
CA ASN A 7 6.00 -40.99 70.60
C ASN A 7 4.65 -40.48 69.94
N ILE A 8 4.46 -39.21 69.95
CA ILE A 8 3.46 -38.58 69.13
C ILE A 8 4.13 -38.24 67.82
N SER A 9 3.84 -39.06 66.82
CA SER A 9 4.20 -38.79 65.44
C SER A 9 3.27 -37.70 64.86
N THR A 10 3.79 -36.52 64.78
CA THR A 10 3.08 -35.40 64.11
C THR A 10 3.17 -35.58 62.61
N LEU A 11 2.09 -36.01 62.03
CA LEU A 11 1.88 -36.11 60.59
C LEU A 11 1.78 -34.68 60.02
N ILE A 12 2.92 -34.15 59.53
CA ILE A 12 2.89 -32.88 58.79
C ILE A 12 2.36 -33.18 57.39
N SER A 13 1.09 -32.91 57.21
CA SER A 13 0.45 -32.88 55.92
C SER A 13 1.11 -31.76 55.10
N ARG A 14 1.93 -32.14 54.12
CA ARG A 14 2.44 -31.23 53.09
C ARG A 14 1.31 -30.98 52.11
N THR A 15 0.48 -30.01 52.42
CA THR A 15 -0.41 -29.41 51.44
C THR A 15 0.49 -28.61 50.47
N ALA A 16 0.80 -29.22 49.34
CA ALA A 16 1.42 -28.52 48.24
C ALA A 16 0.44 -27.44 47.78
N LEU A 17 0.71 -26.21 48.18
CA LEU A 17 0.06 -25.03 47.65
C LEU A 17 0.56 -24.88 46.19
N PHE A 18 -0.18 -25.47 45.23
CA PHE A 18 -0.06 -25.10 43.85
C PHE A 18 -0.53 -23.65 43.75
N ALA A 19 0.41 -22.72 43.91
CA ALA A 19 0.24 -21.38 43.41
C ALA A 19 0.17 -21.50 41.87
N SER A 20 -1.05 -21.68 41.34
CA SER A 20 -1.33 -21.33 39.96
C SER A 20 -0.97 -19.86 39.82
N LEU A 21 0.19 -19.58 39.26
CA LEU A 21 0.44 -18.32 38.61
C LEU A 21 -0.60 -18.26 37.46
N LEU A 22 -1.78 -17.73 37.75
CA LEU A 22 -2.57 -17.06 36.77
C LEU A 22 -1.67 -15.92 36.30
N ALA A 23 -0.97 -16.14 35.18
CA ALA A 23 -0.51 -15.04 34.37
C ALA A 23 -1.80 -14.26 34.07
N ALA A 24 -2.02 -13.18 34.82
CA ALA A 24 -2.98 -12.18 34.42
C ALA A 24 -2.50 -11.73 33.05
N SER A 25 -3.05 -12.32 31.99
CA SER A 25 -3.01 -11.67 30.71
C SER A 25 -3.59 -10.28 30.99
N ASN A 26 -2.75 -9.26 30.86
CA ASN A 26 -3.26 -7.90 30.77
C ASN A 26 -4.23 -7.94 29.59
N ALA A 27 -5.51 -8.19 29.88
CA ALA A 27 -6.56 -8.04 28.91
C ALA A 27 -6.57 -6.54 28.62
N PHE A 28 -5.96 -6.16 27.49
CA PHE A 28 -6.12 -4.82 26.99
C PHE A 28 -7.64 -4.59 26.85
N ALA A 29 -8.14 -3.51 27.43
CA ALA A 29 -9.42 -2.98 26.98
C ALA A 29 -9.16 -2.49 25.54
N GLY A 30 -9.87 -3.07 24.57
CA GLY A 30 -9.81 -2.65 23.19
C GLY A 30 -9.01 -3.56 22.26
N TRP A 31 -8.70 -3.02 21.09
CA TRP A 31 -7.95 -3.69 20.02
C TRP A 31 -6.52 -3.98 20.44
N SER A 32 -6.00 -5.14 20.04
CA SER A 32 -4.63 -5.54 20.38
C SER A 32 -3.95 -6.33 19.27
N VAL A 33 -2.62 -6.49 19.36
CA VAL A 33 -1.85 -7.35 18.46
C VAL A 33 -1.28 -8.56 19.22
N ASN A 34 -1.17 -9.69 18.51
CA ASN A 34 -0.51 -10.88 18.99
C ASN A 34 0.33 -11.48 17.83
N GLY A 35 1.62 -11.14 17.82
CA GLY A 35 2.50 -11.45 16.69
C GLY A 35 2.00 -10.78 15.41
N THR A 36 1.71 -11.57 14.40
CA THR A 36 1.19 -11.08 13.11
C THR A 36 -0.34 -10.88 13.08
N LYS A 37 -1.04 -11.19 14.19
CA LYS A 37 -2.50 -11.13 14.26
C LYS A 37 -2.96 -9.85 14.93
N ILE A 38 -4.10 -9.33 14.47
CA ILE A 38 -4.85 -8.26 15.11
C ILE A 38 -6.05 -8.90 15.79
N LEU A 39 -6.24 -8.58 17.06
CA LEU A 39 -7.31 -9.13 17.88
C LEU A 39 -8.35 -8.05 18.18
N ASP A 40 -9.62 -8.41 18.05
CA ASP A 40 -10.72 -7.55 18.49
C ASP A 40 -10.79 -7.45 20.03
N PRO A 41 -11.59 -6.56 20.60
CA PRO A 41 -11.71 -6.38 22.06
C PRO A 41 -12.10 -7.63 22.83
N ASN A 42 -12.69 -8.64 22.17
CA ASN A 42 -13.03 -9.93 22.76
C ASN A 42 -11.92 -11.00 22.57
N GLY A 43 -10.76 -10.60 21.99
CA GLY A 43 -9.60 -11.47 21.78
C GLY A 43 -9.69 -12.36 20.53
N ASN A 44 -10.63 -12.15 19.63
CA ASN A 44 -10.77 -12.90 18.40
C ASN A 44 -9.93 -12.28 17.27
N ASN A 45 -9.36 -13.14 16.43
CA ASN A 45 -8.61 -12.67 15.26
C ASN A 45 -9.52 -11.91 14.30
N PHE A 46 -9.12 -10.69 13.96
CA PHE A 46 -9.85 -9.80 13.08
C PHE A 46 -9.04 -9.49 11.82
N ILE A 47 -9.71 -9.48 10.68
CA ILE A 47 -9.11 -9.15 9.38
C ILE A 47 -9.90 -7.98 8.80
N PHE A 48 -9.22 -6.86 8.61
CA PHE A 48 -9.82 -5.66 8.02
C PHE A 48 -10.23 -5.91 6.57
N ARG A 49 -11.44 -5.48 6.25
CA ARG A 49 -12.01 -5.40 4.91
C ARG A 49 -12.75 -4.08 4.82
N GLY A 50 -11.98 -3.01 4.57
CA GLY A 50 -12.44 -1.66 4.77
C GLY A 50 -12.32 -0.76 3.55
N ILE A 51 -12.80 0.47 3.75
CA ILE A 51 -12.76 1.55 2.77
C ILE A 51 -12.28 2.82 3.45
N ASN A 52 -11.39 3.58 2.80
CA ASN A 52 -10.98 4.92 3.22
C ASN A 52 -12.08 5.94 2.91
N HIS A 53 -12.29 6.90 3.81
CA HIS A 53 -13.23 8.00 3.61
C HIS A 53 -12.55 9.35 3.83
N ALA A 54 -12.60 10.19 2.82
CA ALA A 54 -11.95 11.48 2.73
C ALA A 54 -12.67 12.57 3.55
N HIS A 55 -12.87 12.34 4.87
CA HIS A 55 -13.74 13.15 5.73
C HIS A 55 -13.33 14.62 5.78
N THR A 56 -12.06 14.94 5.98
CA THR A 56 -11.62 16.33 6.16
C THR A 56 -11.97 17.25 4.98
N TRP A 57 -12.10 16.67 3.78
CA TRP A 57 -12.50 17.39 2.57
C TRP A 57 -14.00 17.32 2.27
N TYR A 58 -14.71 16.32 2.84
CA TYR A 58 -16.12 16.03 2.55
C TYR A 58 -16.94 15.79 3.81
N THR A 59 -16.79 16.67 4.81
CA THR A 59 -17.45 16.54 6.14
C THR A 59 -18.96 16.39 6.04
N SER A 60 -19.62 17.10 5.11
CA SER A 60 -21.07 17.02 4.89
C SER A 60 -21.55 15.67 4.35
N SER A 61 -20.68 14.93 3.68
CA SER A 61 -21.00 13.61 3.10
C SER A 61 -20.80 12.46 4.07
N THR A 62 -20.09 12.67 5.19
CA THR A 62 -19.61 11.61 6.07
C THR A 62 -20.71 10.74 6.65
N ASN A 63 -21.80 11.33 7.12
CA ASN A 63 -22.90 10.57 7.70
C ASN A 63 -23.49 9.56 6.71
N LYS A 64 -23.74 10.01 5.47
CA LYS A 64 -24.23 9.12 4.41
C LYS A 64 -23.16 8.12 3.97
N ALA A 65 -21.93 8.57 3.75
CA ALA A 65 -20.82 7.72 3.33
C ALA A 65 -20.59 6.54 4.29
N MET A 66 -20.63 6.77 5.61
CA MET A 66 -20.45 5.69 6.58
C MET A 66 -21.55 4.63 6.51
N SER A 67 -22.80 5.03 6.33
CA SER A 67 -23.90 4.07 6.16
C SER A 67 -23.80 3.29 4.84
N ASP A 68 -23.41 3.96 3.77
CA ASP A 68 -23.23 3.35 2.46
C ASP A 68 -22.03 2.38 2.45
N ILE A 69 -20.91 2.77 3.05
CA ILE A 69 -19.73 1.90 3.22
C ILE A 69 -20.10 0.65 4.02
N ALA A 70 -20.81 0.79 5.13
CA ALA A 70 -21.28 -0.35 5.92
C ALA A 70 -22.20 -1.27 5.11
N ALA A 71 -23.07 -0.70 4.27
CA ALA A 71 -23.97 -1.46 3.39
C ALA A 71 -23.22 -2.28 2.31
N THR A 72 -21.98 -1.94 1.97
CA THR A 72 -21.13 -2.79 1.11
C THR A 72 -20.73 -4.10 1.77
N GLY A 73 -20.89 -4.21 3.09
CA GLY A 73 -20.35 -5.30 3.91
C GLY A 73 -18.97 -5.01 4.52
N ALA A 74 -18.44 -3.80 4.36
CA ALA A 74 -17.18 -3.41 5.00
C ALA A 74 -17.30 -3.54 6.53
N ASN A 75 -16.21 -3.96 7.17
CA ASN A 75 -16.12 -4.11 8.63
C ASN A 75 -15.32 -2.99 9.31
N SER A 76 -14.72 -2.13 8.53
CA SER A 76 -13.84 -1.05 8.99
C SER A 76 -13.86 0.13 8.02
N ILE A 77 -13.54 1.29 8.56
CA ILE A 77 -13.37 2.52 7.80
C ILE A 77 -12.12 3.24 8.30
N ARG A 78 -11.29 3.74 7.39
CA ARG A 78 -10.18 4.64 7.73
C ARG A 78 -10.59 6.06 7.35
N VAL A 79 -10.58 6.95 8.33
CA VAL A 79 -11.16 8.29 8.24
C VAL A 79 -10.04 9.32 8.22
N VAL A 80 -9.98 10.05 7.12
CA VAL A 80 -9.01 11.13 6.89
C VAL A 80 -9.34 12.33 7.76
N LEU A 81 -8.45 12.70 8.66
CA LEU A 81 -8.53 13.91 9.50
C LEU A 81 -7.39 14.87 9.17
N SER A 82 -7.55 16.12 9.57
CA SER A 82 -6.51 17.15 9.51
C SER A 82 -6.19 17.68 10.90
N ASN A 83 -4.89 17.88 11.16
CA ASN A 83 -4.41 18.57 12.36
C ASN A 83 -4.47 20.10 12.26
N GLY A 84 -4.85 20.63 11.08
CA GLY A 84 -4.95 22.06 10.81
C GLY A 84 -3.74 22.68 10.12
N THR A 85 -2.76 21.88 9.70
CA THR A 85 -1.57 22.41 9.01
C THR A 85 -1.86 22.66 7.53
N GLN A 86 -2.48 21.69 6.84
CA GLN A 86 -2.82 21.82 5.43
C GLN A 86 -4.30 22.18 5.21
N TRP A 87 -5.19 21.61 6.02
CA TRP A 87 -6.63 21.76 5.87
C TRP A 87 -7.29 22.19 7.18
N THR A 88 -8.60 22.37 7.17
CA THR A 88 -9.35 22.72 8.38
C THR A 88 -9.21 21.62 9.43
N ARG A 89 -8.75 22.00 10.62
CA ARG A 89 -8.56 21.07 11.74
C ARG A 89 -9.88 20.41 12.14
N ASN A 90 -9.90 19.11 12.18
CA ASN A 90 -10.99 18.35 12.81
C ASN A 90 -10.81 18.40 14.32
N ASN A 91 -11.77 19.00 15.02
CA ASN A 91 -11.72 19.17 16.47
C ASN A 91 -12.31 17.96 17.21
N GLY A 92 -12.19 17.95 18.55
CA GLY A 92 -12.65 16.82 19.36
C GLY A 92 -14.15 16.53 19.25
N ALA A 93 -15.00 17.53 19.02
CA ALA A 93 -16.44 17.32 18.83
C ALA A 93 -16.73 16.61 17.50
N ASP A 94 -16.01 16.97 16.44
CA ASP A 94 -16.11 16.32 15.15
C ASP A 94 -15.62 14.86 15.22
N VAL A 95 -14.47 14.63 15.85
CA VAL A 95 -13.94 13.27 16.09
C VAL A 95 -14.91 12.41 16.90
N ALA A 96 -15.54 12.95 17.95
CA ALA A 96 -16.53 12.24 18.74
C ALA A 96 -17.78 11.88 17.91
N ASN A 97 -18.21 12.77 17.00
CA ASN A 97 -19.29 12.50 16.06
C ASN A 97 -18.92 11.36 15.09
N ILE A 98 -17.70 11.39 14.50
CA ILE A 98 -17.19 10.32 13.62
C ILE A 98 -17.22 8.97 14.34
N ILE A 99 -16.72 8.90 15.59
CA ILE A 99 -16.72 7.68 16.40
C ILE A 99 -18.15 7.17 16.62
N SER A 100 -19.10 8.08 16.90
CA SER A 100 -20.49 7.72 17.07
C SER A 100 -21.11 7.14 15.80
N LEU A 101 -20.76 7.69 14.63
CA LEU A 101 -21.20 7.17 13.33
C LEU A 101 -20.56 5.80 13.02
N CYS A 102 -19.27 5.61 13.31
CA CYS A 102 -18.62 4.30 13.19
C CYS A 102 -19.35 3.24 14.02
N LYS A 103 -19.64 3.55 15.29
CA LYS A 103 -20.35 2.63 16.21
C LYS A 103 -21.75 2.31 15.72
N ALA A 104 -22.51 3.32 15.28
CA ALA A 104 -23.87 3.15 14.75
C ALA A 104 -23.90 2.23 13.52
N ASN A 105 -22.85 2.29 12.69
CA ASN A 105 -22.73 1.50 11.47
C ASN A 105 -21.91 0.20 11.66
N LYS A 106 -21.49 -0.13 12.88
CA LYS A 106 -20.68 -1.32 13.21
C LYS A 106 -19.37 -1.40 12.42
N LEU A 107 -18.74 -0.27 12.18
CA LEU A 107 -17.44 -0.14 11.53
C LEU A 107 -16.35 0.06 12.57
N VAL A 108 -15.24 -0.67 12.45
CA VAL A 108 -14.01 -0.36 13.19
C VAL A 108 -13.47 0.97 12.69
N CYS A 109 -13.27 1.92 13.60
CA CYS A 109 -12.92 3.30 13.29
C CYS A 109 -11.39 3.47 13.33
N VAL A 110 -10.74 3.47 12.18
CA VAL A 110 -9.33 3.85 12.07
C VAL A 110 -9.26 5.35 11.77
N LEU A 111 -8.74 6.13 12.70
CA LEU A 111 -8.61 7.59 12.56
C LEU A 111 -7.17 7.94 12.22
N GLU A 112 -6.93 8.76 11.20
CA GLU A 112 -5.59 9.16 10.76
C GLU A 112 -5.45 10.65 10.54
N VAL A 113 -4.23 11.20 10.65
CA VAL A 113 -3.88 12.59 10.32
C VAL A 113 -3.17 12.63 8.97
N HIS A 114 -3.80 13.29 7.99
CA HIS A 114 -3.35 13.30 6.60
C HIS A 114 -2.32 14.40 6.26
N ASP A 115 -2.15 15.37 7.13
CA ASP A 115 -1.27 16.53 6.92
C ASP A 115 0.22 16.16 6.80
N SER A 116 0.59 14.91 7.07
CA SER A 116 1.99 14.43 7.03
C SER A 116 2.42 13.83 5.70
N THR A 117 1.49 13.66 4.77
CA THR A 117 1.70 12.98 3.49
C THR A 117 2.89 13.56 2.71
N GLY A 118 3.91 12.73 2.50
CA GLY A 118 5.09 13.10 1.72
C GLY A 118 5.99 14.15 2.37
N TYR A 119 5.98 14.29 3.71
CA TYR A 119 6.83 15.27 4.41
C TYR A 119 8.28 15.20 3.96
N GLY A 120 8.90 16.36 3.78
CA GLY A 120 10.26 16.52 3.26
C GLY A 120 10.33 16.69 1.74
N GLU A 121 9.30 16.26 1.00
CA GLU A 121 9.14 16.49 -0.45
C GLU A 121 7.92 17.37 -0.72
N GLN A 122 6.81 17.13 -0.04
CA GLN A 122 5.63 17.98 -0.09
C GLN A 122 5.83 19.19 0.85
N THR A 123 5.88 20.39 0.29
CA THR A 123 6.22 21.61 1.03
C THR A 123 5.18 22.02 2.07
N THR A 124 3.93 21.60 1.91
CA THR A 124 2.83 21.90 2.84
C THR A 124 2.67 20.84 3.92
N ALA A 125 3.31 19.68 3.77
CA ALA A 125 3.20 18.60 4.72
C ALA A 125 3.90 18.91 6.06
N THR A 126 3.34 18.36 7.12
CA THR A 126 3.91 18.48 8.47
C THR A 126 4.65 17.20 8.88
N ASN A 127 5.54 17.29 9.84
CA ASN A 127 6.24 16.13 10.37
C ASN A 127 5.34 15.29 11.30
N ILE A 128 5.76 14.06 11.57
CA ILE A 128 5.03 13.11 12.41
C ILE A 128 4.85 13.62 13.85
N SER A 129 5.75 14.45 14.36
CA SER A 129 5.64 15.08 15.68
C SER A 129 4.39 15.97 15.78
N LYS A 130 4.05 16.72 14.73
CA LYS A 130 2.84 17.53 14.69
C LYS A 130 1.56 16.69 14.63
N ALA A 131 1.60 15.56 13.95
CA ALA A 131 0.50 14.60 14.01
C ALA A 131 0.34 14.02 15.44
N ALA A 132 1.45 13.68 16.11
CA ALA A 132 1.40 13.24 17.49
C ALA A 132 0.85 14.32 18.45
N GLU A 133 1.25 15.59 18.27
CA GLU A 133 0.70 16.73 19.04
C GLU A 133 -0.82 16.85 18.90
N TYR A 134 -1.37 16.58 17.71
CA TYR A 134 -2.82 16.55 17.50
C TYR A 134 -3.49 15.47 18.37
N TRP A 135 -2.98 14.25 18.36
CA TRP A 135 -3.56 13.14 19.13
C TRP A 135 -3.54 13.36 20.63
N VAL A 136 -2.53 14.05 21.14
CA VAL A 136 -2.40 14.32 22.59
C VAL A 136 -3.05 15.63 23.00
N SER A 137 -3.58 16.44 22.07
CA SER A 137 -4.30 17.66 22.40
C SER A 137 -5.56 17.34 23.22
N SER A 138 -5.93 18.23 24.12
CA SER A 138 -6.95 17.96 25.13
C SER A 138 -8.32 17.58 24.56
N ASP A 139 -8.75 18.24 23.50
CA ASP A 139 -10.03 18.00 22.85
C ASP A 139 -10.08 16.65 22.13
N ILE A 140 -9.03 16.30 21.38
CA ILE A 140 -8.92 15.03 20.66
C ILE A 140 -8.78 13.87 21.65
N ARG A 141 -7.88 14.01 22.62
CA ARG A 141 -7.68 13.01 23.65
C ARG A 141 -8.96 12.71 24.42
N ASN A 142 -9.76 13.74 24.77
CA ASN A 142 -11.06 13.57 25.44
C ASN A 142 -12.09 12.89 24.54
N ALA A 143 -11.99 13.03 23.23
CA ALA A 143 -12.91 12.36 22.29
C ALA A 143 -12.60 10.86 22.13
N ILE A 144 -11.33 10.46 22.24
CA ILE A 144 -10.92 9.08 21.94
C ILE A 144 -10.70 8.21 23.19
N ILE A 145 -10.31 8.75 24.34
CA ILE A 145 -10.15 7.97 25.58
C ILE A 145 -11.49 7.31 25.96
N GLY A 146 -11.43 6.01 26.30
CA GLY A 146 -12.60 5.19 26.58
C GLY A 146 -13.32 4.70 25.32
N GLN A 147 -12.72 4.87 24.15
CA GLN A 147 -13.21 4.33 22.88
C GLN A 147 -12.29 3.25 22.29
N GLU A 148 -11.42 2.67 23.09
CA GLU A 148 -10.42 1.66 22.70
C GLU A 148 -11.03 0.42 22.05
N ASP A 149 -12.30 0.11 22.36
CA ASP A 149 -13.03 -1.00 21.75
C ASP A 149 -13.48 -0.71 20.30
N TYR A 150 -13.45 0.55 19.88
CA TYR A 150 -14.00 0.97 18.59
C TYR A 150 -13.00 1.71 17.71
N VAL A 151 -11.97 2.29 18.33
CA VAL A 151 -11.03 3.22 17.68
C VAL A 151 -9.62 2.66 17.64
N ILE A 152 -8.99 2.79 16.49
CA ILE A 152 -7.56 2.57 16.26
C ILE A 152 -6.97 3.91 15.83
N VAL A 153 -5.83 4.28 16.41
CA VAL A 153 -5.15 5.55 16.12
C VAL A 153 -4.03 5.30 15.11
N ASN A 154 -4.24 5.76 13.89
CA ASN A 154 -3.20 5.81 12.86
C ASN A 154 -2.50 7.17 12.96
N ILE A 155 -1.25 7.18 13.44
CA ILE A 155 -0.60 8.41 13.92
C ILE A 155 -0.55 9.46 12.82
N ALA A 156 -0.09 9.09 11.62
CA ALA A 156 0.24 10.02 10.54
C ALA A 156 0.17 9.28 9.21
N ASN A 157 -0.52 9.85 8.22
CA ASN A 157 -0.56 9.32 6.86
C ASN A 157 0.78 9.53 6.16
N GLU A 158 1.33 8.48 5.56
CA GLU A 158 2.49 8.53 4.64
C GLU A 158 3.60 9.50 5.09
N PRO A 159 4.14 9.35 6.32
CA PRO A 159 4.82 10.41 7.05
C PRO A 159 6.20 10.78 6.53
N TYR A 160 6.55 10.53 5.33
CA TYR A 160 7.76 10.99 4.64
C TYR A 160 7.68 10.69 3.14
N GLY A 161 8.31 11.56 2.32
CA GLY A 161 8.61 11.29 0.92
C GLY A 161 9.75 10.28 0.72
N ASN A 162 10.21 10.15 -0.54
CA ASN A 162 11.21 9.15 -0.94
C ASN A 162 12.61 9.40 -0.36
N ASN A 163 12.92 10.64 0.00
CA ASN A 163 14.26 11.07 0.42
C ASN A 163 14.54 10.88 1.92
N THR A 164 13.66 10.22 2.66
CA THR A 164 13.91 9.96 4.08
C THR A 164 14.92 8.85 4.30
N ASN A 165 15.64 8.92 5.43
CA ASN A 165 16.53 7.84 5.85
C ASN A 165 15.91 7.02 6.98
N ALA A 166 16.38 5.78 7.11
CA ALA A 166 15.85 4.82 8.06
C ALA A 166 15.92 5.30 9.52
N SER A 167 17.01 6.00 9.92
CA SER A 167 17.17 6.48 11.29
C SER A 167 16.19 7.61 11.62
N THR A 168 15.97 8.55 10.72
CA THR A 168 15.00 9.64 10.90
C THR A 168 13.59 9.07 11.09
N TYR A 169 13.13 8.26 10.13
CA TYR A 169 11.81 7.64 10.21
C TYR A 169 11.64 6.83 11.51
N THR A 170 12.60 5.95 11.82
CA THR A 170 12.51 5.07 12.99
C THR A 170 12.48 5.84 14.31
N ASN A 171 13.35 6.86 14.44
CA ASN A 171 13.45 7.64 15.68
C ASN A 171 12.22 8.53 15.88
N GLU A 172 11.77 9.23 14.85
CA GLU A 172 10.63 10.14 14.98
C GLU A 172 9.32 9.38 15.14
N THR A 173 9.13 8.25 14.45
CA THR A 173 7.98 7.37 14.65
C THR A 173 7.97 6.77 16.06
N SER A 174 9.12 6.29 16.54
CA SER A 174 9.26 5.79 17.92
C SER A 174 8.97 6.87 18.96
N ALA A 175 9.38 8.11 18.70
CA ALA A 175 9.08 9.24 19.58
C ALA A 175 7.58 9.58 19.59
N ALA A 176 6.92 9.53 18.44
CA ALA A 176 5.48 9.75 18.31
C ALA A 176 4.68 8.67 19.07
N VAL A 177 5.03 7.39 18.92
CA VAL A 177 4.43 6.28 19.70
C VAL A 177 4.56 6.53 21.20
N LYS A 178 5.77 6.86 21.67
CA LYS A 178 6.02 7.20 23.09
C LYS A 178 5.20 8.40 23.55
N ALA A 179 5.04 9.43 22.72
CA ALA A 179 4.25 10.61 23.07
C ALA A 179 2.78 10.26 23.31
N LEU A 180 2.18 9.42 22.46
CA LEU A 180 0.81 8.94 22.65
C LEU A 180 0.68 8.13 23.95
N ARG A 181 1.61 7.21 24.23
CA ARG A 181 1.61 6.40 25.46
C ARG A 181 1.79 7.25 26.70
N ASN A 182 2.70 8.23 26.68
CA ASN A 182 2.92 9.16 27.78
C ASN A 182 1.68 10.04 28.07
N ALA A 183 0.87 10.30 27.06
CA ALA A 183 -0.41 11.00 27.20
C ALA A 183 -1.54 10.09 27.71
N GLY A 184 -1.29 8.80 27.96
CA GLY A 184 -2.25 7.84 28.50
C GLY A 184 -3.16 7.18 27.46
N LEU A 185 -2.83 7.27 26.17
CA LEU A 185 -3.57 6.57 25.12
C LEU A 185 -3.20 5.09 25.12
N THR A 186 -4.20 4.22 25.29
CA THR A 186 -4.03 2.75 25.33
C THR A 186 -4.47 2.05 24.05
N HIS A 187 -5.01 2.80 23.09
CA HIS A 187 -5.47 2.32 21.79
C HIS A 187 -4.41 1.47 21.07
N LEU A 188 -4.86 0.55 20.21
CA LEU A 188 -4.00 0.01 19.17
C LEU A 188 -3.51 1.17 18.29
N ILE A 189 -2.19 1.30 18.17
CA ILE A 189 -1.54 2.30 17.31
C ILE A 189 -1.27 1.67 15.95
N MET A 190 -1.59 2.39 14.89
CA MET A 190 -1.20 2.07 13.52
C MET A 190 -0.14 3.06 13.04
N VAL A 191 0.90 2.54 12.41
CA VAL A 191 2.06 3.29 11.91
C VAL A 191 2.18 3.07 10.42
N ASP A 192 2.09 4.14 9.62
CA ASP A 192 2.27 4.06 8.18
C ASP A 192 3.75 4.07 7.80
N ALA A 193 4.03 3.41 6.69
CA ALA A 193 5.35 3.39 6.08
C ALA A 193 5.77 4.76 5.52
N PRO A 194 7.08 5.04 5.44
CA PRO A 194 7.62 6.19 4.73
C PRO A 194 7.59 5.96 3.22
N ALA A 195 8.18 6.87 2.46
CA ALA A 195 8.27 6.83 1.01
C ALA A 195 6.87 6.81 0.35
N TRP A 196 6.05 7.82 0.74
CA TRP A 196 4.66 7.93 0.30
C TRP A 196 3.86 6.66 0.65
N GLY A 197 4.05 6.15 1.87
CA GLY A 197 3.38 4.96 2.36
C GLY A 197 3.85 3.63 1.75
N GLN A 198 4.64 3.66 0.69
CA GLN A 198 4.91 2.47 -0.13
C GLN A 198 6.09 1.62 0.36
N ASP A 199 6.93 2.10 1.26
CA ASP A 199 8.06 1.36 1.86
C ASP A 199 8.96 0.64 0.83
N TRP A 200 9.11 1.17 -0.37
CA TRP A 200 9.83 0.50 -1.44
C TRP A 200 11.31 0.18 -1.11
N GLN A 201 11.90 0.94 -0.17
CA GLN A 201 13.22 0.67 0.38
C GLN A 201 13.20 -0.34 1.55
N GLY A 202 12.02 -0.70 2.06
CA GLY A 202 11.87 -1.57 3.21
C GLY A 202 12.26 -0.93 4.55
N ILE A 203 12.22 0.38 4.66
CA ILE A 203 12.62 1.11 5.87
C ILE A 203 11.74 0.73 7.05
N MET A 204 10.41 0.78 6.90
CA MET A 204 9.48 0.34 7.95
C MET A 204 9.66 -1.14 8.24
N ARG A 205 9.65 -1.97 7.22
CA ARG A 205 9.80 -3.43 7.35
C ARG A 205 11.02 -3.81 8.18
N ASP A 206 12.17 -3.20 7.90
CA ASP A 206 13.44 -3.60 8.50
C ASP A 206 13.65 -2.98 9.90
N ASN A 207 12.88 -1.94 10.25
CA ASN A 207 12.92 -1.27 11.55
C ASN A 207 11.65 -1.47 12.40
N ALA A 208 10.72 -2.32 11.96
CA ALA A 208 9.45 -2.57 12.66
C ALA A 208 9.65 -2.99 14.12
N GLN A 209 10.63 -3.87 14.40
CA GLN A 209 10.95 -4.30 15.76
C GLN A 209 11.40 -3.14 16.66
N THR A 210 12.17 -2.18 16.13
CA THR A 210 12.63 -1.01 16.91
C THR A 210 11.47 -0.09 17.27
N ILE A 211 10.57 0.16 16.31
CA ILE A 211 9.37 0.97 16.53
C ILE A 211 8.42 0.26 17.50
N PHE A 212 8.19 -1.04 17.32
CA PHE A 212 7.35 -1.85 18.22
C PHE A 212 7.88 -1.86 19.65
N ALA A 213 9.19 -2.00 19.84
CA ALA A 213 9.84 -1.97 21.15
C ALA A 213 9.79 -0.58 21.84
N ALA A 214 9.51 0.49 21.08
CA ALA A 214 9.30 1.82 21.63
C ALA A 214 7.91 1.98 22.28
N ASP A 215 6.97 1.10 21.97
CA ASP A 215 5.63 1.06 22.55
C ASP A 215 5.64 0.33 23.90
N SER A 216 5.45 1.06 25.00
CA SER A 216 5.42 0.50 26.35
C SER A 216 4.31 -0.52 26.59
N LEU A 217 3.29 -0.53 25.71
CA LEU A 217 2.19 -1.50 25.76
C LEU A 217 2.36 -2.64 24.75
N SER A 218 3.38 -2.60 23.88
CA SER A 218 3.56 -3.57 22.79
C SER A 218 2.30 -3.76 21.95
N ASN A 219 1.59 -2.66 21.66
CA ASN A 219 0.30 -2.64 20.99
C ASN A 219 0.33 -1.70 19.76
N THR A 220 1.27 -1.98 18.86
CA THR A 220 1.48 -1.25 17.60
C THR A 220 1.40 -2.21 16.42
N MET A 221 0.64 -1.86 15.39
CA MET A 221 0.61 -2.51 14.08
C MET A 221 1.15 -1.58 12.99
N PHE A 222 1.46 -2.14 11.84
CA PHE A 222 2.08 -1.44 10.72
C PHE A 222 1.16 -1.40 9.52
N SER A 223 1.29 -0.35 8.73
CA SER A 223 0.47 -0.10 7.54
C SER A 223 1.36 0.23 6.35
N VAL A 224 1.15 -0.45 5.24
CA VAL A 224 1.78 -0.14 3.95
C VAL A 224 0.71 0.30 2.97
N HIS A 225 1.02 1.29 2.14
CA HIS A 225 0.15 1.73 1.05
C HIS A 225 0.67 1.13 -0.26
N MET A 226 -0.17 0.37 -0.94
CA MET A 226 0.24 -0.36 -2.13
C MET A 226 -0.28 0.32 -3.39
N TYR A 227 0.59 1.14 -3.99
CA TYR A 227 0.33 1.80 -5.25
C TYR A 227 1.29 1.31 -6.36
N GLU A 228 1.83 2.18 -7.21
CA GLU A 228 2.58 1.80 -8.41
C GLU A 228 3.83 0.94 -8.19
N VAL A 229 4.42 0.95 -6.99
CA VAL A 229 5.52 0.06 -6.63
C VAL A 229 5.05 -1.41 -6.61
N TYR A 230 3.75 -1.62 -6.38
CA TYR A 230 3.09 -2.91 -6.27
C TYR A 230 2.29 -3.26 -7.53
N ASN A 231 2.90 -3.08 -8.70
CA ASN A 231 2.29 -3.30 -10.01
C ASN A 231 2.43 -4.72 -10.54
N THR A 232 2.91 -5.64 -9.73
CA THR A 232 3.06 -7.07 -10.07
C THR A 232 2.76 -7.96 -8.88
N ALA A 233 2.26 -9.15 -9.14
CA ALA A 233 1.99 -10.18 -8.13
C ALA A 233 3.22 -10.49 -7.26
N SER A 234 4.40 -10.51 -7.86
CA SER A 234 5.64 -10.76 -7.12
C SER A 234 6.03 -9.61 -6.19
N ALA A 235 5.84 -8.36 -6.59
CA ALA A 235 6.11 -7.20 -5.72
C ALA A 235 5.20 -7.24 -4.48
N VAL A 236 3.91 -7.46 -4.67
CA VAL A 236 2.93 -7.60 -3.59
C VAL A 236 3.29 -8.76 -2.66
N GLN A 237 3.45 -9.97 -3.21
CA GLN A 237 3.72 -11.16 -2.43
C GLN A 237 5.02 -11.05 -1.64
N ASN A 238 6.10 -10.59 -2.29
CA ASN A 238 7.41 -10.48 -1.65
C ASN A 238 7.38 -9.51 -0.48
N TYR A 239 6.74 -8.35 -0.63
CA TYR A 239 6.64 -7.40 0.47
C TYR A 239 5.84 -7.98 1.65
N LEU A 240 4.63 -8.48 1.40
CA LEU A 240 3.76 -9.04 2.44
C LEU A 240 4.45 -10.20 3.17
N THR A 241 5.06 -11.14 2.44
CA THR A 241 5.78 -12.28 3.01
C THR A 241 6.99 -11.84 3.85
N SER A 242 7.79 -10.92 3.31
CA SER A 242 9.00 -10.43 4.00
C SER A 242 8.66 -9.65 5.26
N PHE A 243 7.56 -8.89 5.25
CA PHE A 243 7.11 -8.19 6.45
C PHE A 243 6.54 -9.16 7.49
N GLN A 244 5.70 -10.10 7.10
CA GLN A 244 5.11 -11.09 8.01
C GLN A 244 6.20 -11.94 8.69
N ALA A 245 7.31 -12.21 8.00
CA ALA A 245 8.47 -12.90 8.57
C ALA A 245 9.15 -12.12 9.72
N LYS A 246 8.90 -10.81 9.86
CA LYS A 246 9.37 -10.01 11.00
C LYS A 246 8.55 -10.26 12.28
N GLY A 247 7.41 -10.94 12.19
CA GLY A 247 6.59 -11.32 13.34
C GLY A 247 5.67 -10.21 13.86
N HIS A 248 5.45 -9.15 13.09
CA HIS A 248 4.58 -8.03 13.45
C HIS A 248 3.30 -7.99 12.61
N ALA A 249 2.23 -7.43 13.19
CA ALA A 249 0.95 -7.25 12.51
C ALA A 249 1.07 -6.17 11.42
N LEU A 250 0.61 -6.52 10.20
CA LEU A 250 0.60 -5.65 9.02
C LEU A 250 -0.80 -5.54 8.46
N ILE A 251 -1.12 -4.38 7.90
CA ILE A 251 -2.29 -4.11 7.07
C ILE A 251 -1.85 -3.40 5.77
N VAL A 252 -2.60 -3.58 4.69
CA VAL A 252 -2.55 -2.68 3.53
C VAL A 252 -3.54 -1.55 3.81
N GLY A 253 -3.04 -0.40 4.29
CA GLY A 253 -3.86 0.73 4.75
C GLY A 253 -4.50 1.52 3.62
N GLU A 254 -3.85 1.52 2.46
CA GLU A 254 -4.36 2.10 1.23
C GLU A 254 -3.92 1.29 0.00
N PHE A 255 -4.78 1.22 -1.00
CA PHE A 255 -4.48 0.78 -2.36
C PHE A 255 -5.64 1.10 -3.29
N GLY A 256 -5.35 1.17 -4.58
CA GLY A 256 -6.32 1.38 -5.65
C GLY A 256 -5.88 0.67 -6.92
N THR A 257 -6.49 1.00 -8.06
CA THR A 257 -6.17 0.39 -9.37
C THR A 257 -5.00 1.05 -10.06
N GLU A 258 -4.73 2.30 -9.70
CA GLU A 258 -3.67 3.10 -10.30
C GLU A 258 -3.12 4.15 -9.32
N ASN A 259 -1.98 4.72 -9.66
CA ASN A 259 -1.50 5.98 -9.09
C ASN A 259 -0.84 6.81 -10.19
N ASN A 260 -1.34 8.03 -10.42
CA ASN A 260 -0.85 8.92 -11.47
C ASN A 260 -0.75 8.25 -12.86
N GLY A 261 -1.73 7.41 -13.21
CA GLY A 261 -1.78 6.65 -14.47
C GLY A 261 -0.85 5.42 -14.50
N ASN A 262 -0.20 5.07 -13.40
CA ASN A 262 0.59 3.85 -13.28
C ASN A 262 -0.27 2.75 -12.64
N ASN A 263 -0.25 1.57 -13.25
CA ASN A 263 -1.04 0.42 -12.81
C ASN A 263 -0.58 -0.11 -11.45
N VAL A 264 -1.54 -0.56 -10.67
CA VAL A 264 -1.37 -1.33 -9.43
C VAL A 264 -1.91 -2.75 -9.67
N ASP A 265 -1.34 -3.76 -9.07
CA ASP A 265 -1.87 -5.13 -9.13
C ASP A 265 -2.83 -5.38 -7.95
N GLU A 266 -3.96 -4.69 -7.97
CA GLU A 266 -5.00 -4.78 -6.93
C GLU A 266 -5.57 -6.19 -6.81
N ALA A 267 -5.57 -6.96 -7.89
CA ALA A 267 -6.02 -8.35 -7.87
C ALA A 267 -5.11 -9.22 -7.00
N SER A 268 -3.81 -9.04 -7.13
CA SER A 268 -2.81 -9.73 -6.29
C SER A 268 -2.84 -9.23 -4.85
N ILE A 269 -3.11 -7.95 -4.62
CA ILE A 269 -3.28 -7.40 -3.27
C ILE A 269 -4.44 -8.10 -2.57
N LEU A 270 -5.63 -8.17 -3.19
CA LEU A 270 -6.78 -8.87 -2.62
C LEU A 270 -6.49 -10.37 -2.40
N GLN A 271 -5.84 -11.01 -3.37
CA GLN A 271 -5.54 -12.44 -3.30
C GLN A 271 -4.58 -12.77 -2.16
N TYR A 272 -3.42 -12.09 -2.08
CA TYR A 272 -2.40 -12.43 -1.09
C TYR A 272 -2.78 -11.98 0.32
N THR A 273 -3.44 -10.84 0.48
CA THR A 273 -3.97 -10.43 1.78
C THR A 273 -4.98 -11.43 2.32
N GLN A 274 -5.86 -11.97 1.45
CA GLN A 274 -6.80 -13.02 1.84
C GLN A 274 -6.08 -14.31 2.23
N GLN A 275 -5.11 -14.75 1.43
CA GLN A 275 -4.38 -16.00 1.69
C GLN A 275 -3.54 -15.94 2.97
N MET A 276 -2.98 -14.78 3.30
CA MET A 276 -2.06 -14.58 4.41
C MET A 276 -2.77 -14.08 5.68
N GLY A 277 -4.09 -13.83 5.63
CA GLY A 277 -4.86 -13.28 6.75
C GLY A 277 -4.47 -11.84 7.10
N ILE A 278 -4.01 -11.06 6.13
CA ILE A 278 -3.67 -9.65 6.25
C ILE A 278 -4.89 -8.79 5.93
N GLY A 279 -5.08 -7.71 6.68
CA GLY A 279 -6.15 -6.74 6.44
C GLY A 279 -5.89 -5.85 5.24
N TYR A 280 -6.97 -5.29 4.65
CA TYR A 280 -6.85 -4.23 3.66
C TYR A 280 -7.96 -3.17 3.80
N ILE A 281 -7.65 -1.94 3.37
CA ILE A 281 -8.57 -0.81 3.29
C ILE A 281 -8.37 -0.13 1.93
N GLY A 282 -9.37 -0.19 1.04
CA GLY A 282 -9.29 0.39 -0.31
C GLY A 282 -9.39 1.92 -0.31
N TRP A 283 -8.62 2.60 -1.13
CA TRP A 283 -8.70 4.03 -1.34
C TRP A 283 -9.55 4.33 -2.57
N SER A 284 -10.53 5.22 -2.48
CA SER A 284 -11.29 5.72 -1.37
C SER A 284 -12.77 5.79 -1.76
N TRP A 285 -13.71 6.02 -0.83
CA TRP A 285 -15.14 5.96 -1.11
C TRP A 285 -15.54 6.85 -2.29
N SER A 286 -15.14 8.12 -2.28
CA SER A 286 -15.37 9.04 -3.40
C SER A 286 -14.62 10.36 -3.17
N GLY A 287 -14.49 11.18 -4.21
CA GLY A 287 -14.02 12.55 -4.12
C GLY A 287 -12.54 12.76 -4.45
N ASN A 288 -11.92 11.85 -5.20
CA ASN A 288 -10.51 11.92 -5.57
C ASN A 288 -10.15 13.02 -6.58
N GLY A 289 -11.13 13.84 -6.97
CA GLY A 289 -10.91 14.95 -7.91
C GLY A 289 -10.64 14.50 -9.34
N SER A 290 -10.45 15.46 -10.24
CA SER A 290 -10.33 15.20 -11.69
C SER A 290 -9.04 14.46 -12.08
N CYS A 291 -7.99 14.52 -11.25
CA CYS A 291 -6.74 13.80 -11.53
C CYS A 291 -6.87 12.29 -11.36
N CYS A 292 -7.76 11.86 -10.44
CA CYS A 292 -7.61 10.55 -9.83
C CYS A 292 -8.97 9.86 -9.64
N THR A 293 -9.91 10.13 -10.52
CA THR A 293 -11.29 9.60 -10.47
C THR A 293 -11.37 8.08 -10.57
N ALA A 294 -10.33 7.44 -11.12
CA ALA A 294 -10.23 5.98 -11.15
C ALA A 294 -10.12 5.36 -9.74
N LEU A 295 -9.77 6.15 -8.74
CA LEU A 295 -9.70 5.73 -7.34
C LEU A 295 -11.04 5.87 -6.60
N ASP A 296 -12.04 6.54 -7.17
CA ASP A 296 -13.38 6.60 -6.58
C ASP A 296 -14.04 5.21 -6.60
N ILE A 297 -14.40 4.70 -5.43
CA ILE A 297 -15.15 3.44 -5.28
C ILE A 297 -16.60 3.67 -5.70
N ALA A 298 -17.23 4.73 -5.19
CA ALA A 298 -18.58 5.15 -5.54
C ALA A 298 -18.52 6.51 -6.26
N ILE A 299 -18.99 6.57 -7.49
CA ILE A 299 -18.97 7.80 -8.30
C ILE A 299 -19.91 8.83 -7.68
N ASN A 300 -19.38 10.02 -7.39
CA ASN A 300 -20.15 11.12 -6.78
C ASN A 300 -20.85 10.76 -5.45
N PHE A 301 -20.24 9.92 -4.63
CA PHE A 301 -20.81 9.41 -3.38
C PHE A 301 -22.14 8.64 -3.55
N ASP A 302 -22.42 8.12 -4.76
CA ASP A 302 -23.61 7.34 -5.04
C ASP A 302 -23.32 5.83 -4.94
N PRO A 303 -23.80 5.13 -3.88
CA PRO A 303 -23.56 3.71 -3.69
C PRO A 303 -24.20 2.81 -4.76
N SER A 304 -25.16 3.34 -5.53
CA SER A 304 -25.76 2.64 -6.67
C SER A 304 -24.94 2.74 -7.95
N ASN A 305 -23.92 3.60 -7.96
CA ASN A 305 -23.05 3.86 -9.10
C ASN A 305 -21.58 3.59 -8.75
N LEU A 306 -21.24 2.31 -8.58
CA LEU A 306 -19.87 1.90 -8.34
C LEU A 306 -19.02 2.06 -9.60
N SER A 307 -17.77 2.50 -9.44
CA SER A 307 -16.77 2.44 -10.50
C SER A 307 -16.35 0.98 -10.75
N THR A 308 -15.56 0.74 -11.80
CA THR A 308 -14.92 -0.58 -12.02
C THR A 308 -14.09 -1.00 -10.83
N TRP A 309 -13.34 -0.06 -10.24
CA TRP A 309 -12.59 -0.28 -9.01
C TRP A 309 -13.49 -0.66 -7.84
N GLY A 310 -14.54 0.11 -7.61
CA GLY A 310 -15.48 -0.12 -6.53
C GLY A 310 -16.19 -1.46 -6.66
N ASP A 311 -16.63 -1.82 -7.85
CA ASP A 311 -17.23 -3.13 -8.12
C ASP A 311 -16.25 -4.27 -7.83
N PHE A 312 -15.01 -4.13 -8.28
CA PHE A 312 -13.96 -5.12 -8.05
C PHE A 312 -13.63 -5.28 -6.56
N LEU A 313 -13.40 -4.18 -5.84
CA LEU A 313 -13.09 -4.20 -4.41
C LEU A 313 -14.21 -4.83 -3.57
N ILE A 314 -15.46 -4.54 -3.94
CA ILE A 314 -16.62 -4.97 -3.15
C ILE A 314 -17.09 -6.37 -3.53
N ASN A 315 -17.20 -6.67 -4.83
CA ASN A 315 -17.93 -7.83 -5.33
C ASN A 315 -17.03 -8.98 -5.84
N SER A 316 -15.71 -8.80 -5.95
CA SER A 316 -14.80 -9.88 -6.38
C SER A 316 -14.72 -11.03 -5.35
N ALA A 317 -14.17 -12.18 -5.76
CA ALA A 317 -14.07 -13.38 -4.92
C ALA A 317 -13.25 -13.16 -3.63
N ASN A 318 -12.26 -12.25 -3.65
CA ASN A 318 -11.47 -11.88 -2.48
C ASN A 318 -11.86 -10.47 -1.96
N GLY A 319 -12.95 -9.92 -2.49
CA GLY A 319 -13.46 -8.61 -2.13
C GLY A 319 -14.21 -8.59 -0.80
N ILE A 320 -14.69 -7.40 -0.47
CA ILE A 320 -15.31 -7.11 0.83
C ILE A 320 -16.49 -8.05 1.12
N LYS A 321 -17.47 -8.16 0.22
CA LYS A 321 -18.69 -8.98 0.45
C LYS A 321 -18.40 -10.46 0.70
N ALA A 322 -17.37 -10.98 0.04
CA ALA A 322 -17.04 -12.41 0.12
C ALA A 322 -16.22 -12.76 1.37
N THR A 323 -15.45 -11.79 1.93
CA THR A 323 -14.40 -12.10 2.91
C THR A 323 -14.53 -11.35 4.23
N SER A 324 -15.37 -10.32 4.31
CA SER A 324 -15.56 -9.51 5.50
C SER A 324 -16.31 -10.26 6.61
N LYS A 325 -15.91 -10.02 7.85
CA LYS A 325 -16.60 -10.44 9.07
C LYS A 325 -16.61 -9.28 10.04
N LEU A 326 -17.74 -9.04 10.70
CA LEU A 326 -17.83 -8.01 11.73
C LEU A 326 -16.97 -8.38 12.93
N ALA A 327 -16.42 -7.38 13.60
CA ALA A 327 -15.77 -7.55 14.88
C ALA A 327 -16.80 -7.95 15.94
N THR A 328 -16.42 -8.85 16.85
CA THR A 328 -17.37 -9.49 17.76
C THR A 328 -17.86 -8.58 18.87
N ASN A 329 -17.16 -7.48 19.15
CA ASN A 329 -17.60 -6.44 20.08
C ASN A 329 -18.83 -5.65 19.58
N PHE A 330 -19.19 -5.71 18.29
CA PHE A 330 -20.45 -5.16 17.78
C PHE A 330 -21.66 -6.10 17.96
N GLY A 331 -21.48 -7.20 18.69
CA GLY A 331 -22.50 -8.22 18.90
C GLY A 331 -22.60 -9.18 17.70
N ALA A 332 -22.70 -10.46 17.98
CA ALA A 332 -22.97 -11.45 16.93
C ALA A 332 -24.33 -11.11 16.31
N SER A 333 -24.35 -10.82 15.02
CA SER A 333 -25.57 -10.92 14.24
C SER A 333 -25.99 -12.37 14.32
N SER A 334 -27.08 -12.66 15.07
CA SER A 334 -27.64 -14.00 15.15
C SER A 334 -28.17 -14.41 13.77
N SER A 335 -27.29 -14.85 12.91
CA SER A 335 -27.69 -15.66 11.75
C SER A 335 -28.02 -17.05 12.29
N SER A 336 -29.23 -17.17 12.84
CA SER A 336 -29.84 -18.48 13.08
C SER A 336 -30.09 -19.14 11.73
N SER A 337 -29.12 -19.89 11.25
CA SER A 337 -29.38 -20.95 10.29
C SER A 337 -30.18 -22.03 11.03
N SER A 338 -31.50 -21.88 11.04
CA SER A 338 -32.40 -22.95 11.42
C SER A 338 -32.29 -24.07 10.42
N VAL A 339 -31.47 -25.06 10.74
CA VAL A 339 -31.59 -26.40 10.13
C VAL A 339 -32.98 -26.91 10.52
N ARG A 340 -33.91 -26.86 9.58
CA ARG A 340 -35.19 -27.53 9.69
C ARG A 340 -34.96 -29.03 9.67
N SER A 341 -34.97 -29.65 10.84
CA SER A 341 -35.30 -31.06 10.98
C SER A 341 -36.80 -31.20 10.78
N SER A 342 -37.18 -31.85 9.67
CA SER A 342 -38.55 -32.28 9.41
C SER A 342 -38.91 -33.44 10.33
N SER A 343 -39.86 -33.23 11.24
CA SER A 343 -40.65 -34.29 11.80
C SER A 343 -42.12 -33.89 11.77
N SER A 344 -42.85 -34.65 11.03
CA SER A 344 -44.30 -34.62 10.84
C SER A 344 -45.04 -34.97 12.12
N SER A 345 -46.06 -34.21 12.49
CA SER A 345 -47.31 -34.77 13.10
C SER A 345 -48.49 -33.78 13.01
N VAL A 346 -49.62 -34.36 12.88
CA VAL A 346 -50.89 -33.98 12.30
C VAL A 346 -51.85 -33.37 13.35
N ARG A 347 -52.81 -32.53 12.85
CA ARG A 347 -54.12 -32.10 13.38
C ARG A 347 -54.16 -31.10 14.57
N SER A 348 -55.10 -30.18 14.66
CA SER A 348 -56.43 -29.95 14.07
C SER A 348 -56.88 -28.51 14.28
N SER A 349 -57.61 -28.00 13.32
CA SER A 349 -58.76 -27.06 13.27
C SER A 349 -59.16 -26.21 14.48
N SER A 350 -59.31 -24.91 14.31
CA SER A 350 -60.65 -24.26 14.22
C SER A 350 -60.55 -22.72 14.06
N SER A 351 -61.22 -22.28 13.08
CA SER A 351 -61.90 -21.04 12.68
C SER A 351 -62.18 -19.97 13.72
N SER A 352 -62.03 -18.70 13.33
CA SER A 352 -63.11 -17.69 13.11
C SER A 352 -62.47 -16.31 12.74
N ILE A 353 -62.76 -15.82 11.70
CA ILE A 353 -63.41 -14.70 11.01
C ILE A 353 -63.78 -13.51 11.93
N THR A 354 -63.33 -12.28 11.54
CA THR A 354 -64.04 -11.03 11.31
C THR A 354 -63.04 -9.95 10.96
N VAL A 355 -62.95 -9.40 9.80
CA VAL A 355 -63.69 -8.45 8.95
C VAL A 355 -63.90 -7.07 9.57
N SER A 356 -63.50 -6.11 8.80
CA SER A 356 -63.95 -4.75 8.52
C SER A 356 -62.91 -3.67 8.83
N SER A 357 -62.51 -2.91 7.96
CA SER A 357 -62.90 -2.08 6.80
C SER A 357 -62.53 -0.62 6.99
N SER A 358 -61.83 -0.12 5.97
CA SER A 358 -61.96 1.16 5.26
C SER A 358 -61.94 2.46 6.07
N SER A 359 -61.24 3.50 5.66
CA SER A 359 -61.43 4.32 4.46
C SER A 359 -60.39 5.44 4.39
N SER A 360 -59.77 5.60 3.28
CA SER A 360 -59.52 6.76 2.42
C SER A 360 -60.01 8.13 2.92
N ILE A 361 -59.23 9.19 2.63
CA ILE A 361 -59.58 10.36 1.82
C ILE A 361 -58.35 11.18 1.45
N ARG A 362 -58.38 11.60 0.19
CA ARG A 362 -57.49 12.51 -0.59
C ARG A 362 -57.60 13.98 -0.16
N SER A 363 -56.58 14.77 -0.52
CA SER A 363 -56.62 16.00 -1.30
C SER A 363 -55.28 16.71 -1.23
N SER A 364 -54.44 16.86 -2.23
CA SER A 364 -54.39 17.72 -3.42
C SER A 364 -54.51 19.23 -3.18
N SER A 365 -53.45 19.95 -3.57
CA SER A 365 -53.32 21.14 -4.45
C SER A 365 -51.99 21.84 -4.17
N SER A 366 -51.04 21.94 -5.05
CA SER A 366 -50.84 22.76 -6.28
C SER A 366 -50.92 24.29 -6.11
N SER A 367 -49.80 24.96 -6.40
CA SER A 367 -49.58 26.16 -7.20
C SER A 367 -48.19 26.72 -6.91
N ILE A 368 -47.27 26.78 -7.85
CA ILE A 368 -47.06 27.55 -9.09
C ILE A 368 -46.63 29.02 -8.84
N PHE A 369 -45.56 29.39 -9.60
CA PHE A 369 -45.01 30.68 -10.02
C PHE A 369 -44.05 31.41 -9.05
N THR A 370 -43.00 32.07 -9.49
CA THR A 370 -42.46 32.51 -10.80
C THR A 370 -41.01 32.95 -10.65
N SER A 371 -40.33 32.88 -11.75
CA SER A 371 -39.02 33.41 -12.10
C SER A 371 -38.83 34.92 -11.91
N SER A 372 -37.62 35.39 -11.64
CA SER A 372 -37.03 36.53 -12.36
C SER A 372 -35.52 36.63 -12.12
N SER A 373 -34.83 36.61 -13.14
CA SER A 373 -33.69 37.09 -13.87
C SER A 373 -32.93 38.33 -13.35
N ARG A 374 -31.60 38.24 -13.61
CA ARG A 374 -30.60 39.29 -13.92
C ARG A 374 -30.03 40.10 -12.74
N SER A 375 -28.69 40.16 -12.58
CA SER A 375 -27.78 40.94 -13.43
C SER A 375 -26.32 40.67 -13.13
N SER A 376 -25.54 40.66 -14.17
CA SER A 376 -24.11 40.73 -14.30
C SER A 376 -23.49 41.98 -13.66
N SER A 377 -22.34 41.86 -13.03
CA SER A 377 -21.33 42.92 -13.01
C SER A 377 -19.94 42.33 -13.03
N SER A 378 -19.29 42.49 -14.13
CA SER A 378 -17.87 42.31 -14.41
C SER A 378 -17.06 43.40 -13.70
N ILE A 379 -16.04 43.03 -12.97
CA ILE A 379 -14.93 43.93 -12.62
C ILE A 379 -13.66 43.29 -13.14
N SER A 380 -13.15 43.90 -14.18
CA SER A 380 -11.79 43.72 -14.70
C SER A 380 -10.80 44.38 -13.79
N PHE A 381 -9.74 43.71 -13.39
CA PHE A 381 -8.48 44.34 -13.03
C PHE A 381 -7.32 43.73 -13.79
N SER A 382 -6.54 44.66 -14.32
CA SER A 382 -5.50 44.48 -15.31
C SER A 382 -4.25 43.79 -14.82
N ARG A 383 -3.76 42.98 -15.66
CA ARG A 383 -2.42 42.55 -16.00
C ARG A 383 -1.24 43.35 -15.43
N SER A 384 -0.29 42.65 -14.85
CA SER A 384 1.12 42.90 -15.13
C SER A 384 1.81 41.54 -15.36
N SER A 385 2.07 41.27 -16.61
CA SER A 385 2.82 40.16 -17.13
C SER A 385 4.30 40.43 -17.06
N ILE A 386 5.07 39.50 -16.47
CA ILE A 386 6.45 39.27 -16.91
C ILE A 386 6.53 37.79 -17.23
N SER A 387 6.35 37.50 -18.50
CA SER A 387 6.60 36.19 -19.10
C SER A 387 8.04 36.16 -19.60
N SER A 388 8.88 35.38 -18.97
CA SER A 388 10.09 34.85 -19.62
C SER A 388 9.78 33.43 -20.13
N SER A 389 9.25 33.37 -21.35
CA SER A 389 9.12 32.13 -22.09
C SER A 389 10.51 31.70 -22.59
N SER A 390 11.10 30.71 -21.97
CA SER A 390 12.21 29.96 -22.58
C SER A 390 11.61 29.02 -23.63
N SER A 391 11.95 29.24 -24.89
CA SER A 391 11.54 28.39 -26.02
C SER A 391 12.12 26.98 -25.85
N ILE A 392 11.24 25.98 -25.90
CA ILE A 392 11.61 24.55 -25.91
C ILE A 392 12.09 24.21 -27.31
N ALA A 393 13.32 23.69 -27.43
CA ALA A 393 13.84 23.18 -28.69
C ALA A 393 13.10 21.87 -29.07
N SER A 394 12.78 21.73 -30.34
CA SER A 394 12.09 20.54 -30.86
C SER A 394 12.92 19.27 -30.58
N GLY A 395 12.37 18.33 -29.83
CA GLY A 395 12.98 17.04 -29.52
C GLY A 395 13.65 16.93 -28.14
N GLU A 396 13.58 17.96 -27.29
CA GLU A 396 14.04 17.86 -25.90
C GLU A 396 13.07 17.03 -25.04
N GLN A 397 13.66 16.15 -24.24
CA GLN A 397 12.94 15.35 -23.23
C GLN A 397 13.70 15.43 -21.90
N CYS A 398 12.99 15.17 -20.83
CA CYS A 398 13.57 14.97 -19.52
C CYS A 398 13.86 13.50 -19.30
N ASN A 399 15.11 13.12 -19.14
CA ASN A 399 15.46 11.81 -18.61
C ASN A 399 15.32 11.86 -17.08
N TRP A 400 14.13 11.52 -16.58
CA TRP A 400 13.86 11.50 -15.15
C TRP A 400 14.23 10.13 -14.57
N TYR A 401 15.44 10.05 -14.02
CA TYR A 401 15.98 8.81 -13.43
C TYR A 401 15.86 7.58 -14.34
N GLY A 402 16.08 7.75 -15.63
CA GLY A 402 16.04 6.67 -16.63
C GLY A 402 14.75 6.62 -17.45
N THR A 403 13.69 7.33 -17.04
CA THR A 403 12.43 7.40 -17.77
C THR A 403 12.30 8.72 -18.53
N PRO A 404 12.04 8.71 -19.86
CA PRO A 404 11.87 9.93 -20.65
C PRO A 404 10.47 10.52 -20.48
N TYR A 405 10.42 11.80 -20.13
CA TYR A 405 9.19 12.61 -20.07
C TYR A 405 9.28 13.84 -20.97
N PRO A 406 8.16 14.32 -21.52
CA PRO A 406 8.13 15.61 -22.19
C PRO A 406 8.55 16.75 -21.27
N ILE A 407 9.22 17.76 -21.82
CA ILE A 407 9.40 19.04 -21.11
C ILE A 407 8.10 19.84 -21.18
N CYS A 408 7.60 20.31 -20.03
CA CYS A 408 6.40 21.14 -19.99
C CYS A 408 6.61 22.47 -20.73
N LYS A 409 5.57 22.90 -21.47
CA LYS A 409 5.56 24.16 -22.22
C LYS A 409 5.13 25.34 -21.35
N ASN A 410 4.20 25.10 -20.44
CA ASN A 410 3.53 26.15 -19.66
C ASN A 410 3.84 26.07 -18.15
N ASN A 411 4.46 25.01 -17.68
CA ASN A 411 4.84 24.86 -16.29
C ASN A 411 6.28 25.28 -16.07
N SER A 412 6.52 26.20 -15.12
CA SER A 412 7.84 26.75 -14.82
C SER A 412 8.64 25.94 -13.80
N SER A 413 8.00 25.08 -13.01
CA SER A 413 8.67 24.25 -12.00
C SER A 413 7.84 23.00 -11.66
N GLY A 414 8.48 21.93 -11.22
CA GLY A 414 7.82 20.68 -10.83
C GLY A 414 7.28 19.88 -12.01
N TRP A 415 6.30 19.03 -11.71
CA TRP A 415 5.58 18.24 -12.68
C TRP A 415 4.37 18.99 -13.22
N GLY A 416 4.00 18.72 -14.47
CA GLY A 416 2.81 19.24 -15.12
C GLY A 416 2.14 18.18 -15.97
N TYR A 417 0.97 18.51 -16.49
CA TYR A 417 0.21 17.66 -17.40
C TYR A 417 -0.24 18.48 -18.61
N GLU A 418 0.32 18.20 -19.78
CA GLU A 418 0.08 18.92 -21.02
C GLU A 418 -0.04 17.93 -22.19
N ASP A 419 -0.86 18.24 -23.17
CA ASP A 419 -1.08 17.41 -24.36
C ASP A 419 -1.45 15.94 -24.02
N ASN A 420 -2.25 15.72 -22.95
CA ASN A 420 -2.65 14.42 -22.41
C ASN A 420 -1.47 13.53 -21.95
N LYS A 421 -0.38 14.15 -21.48
CA LYS A 421 0.80 13.45 -20.95
C LYS A 421 1.38 14.20 -19.77
N SER A 422 1.92 13.45 -18.81
CA SER A 422 2.76 14.02 -17.77
C SER A 422 4.01 14.63 -18.38
N CYS A 423 4.38 15.81 -17.92
CA CYS A 423 5.59 16.52 -18.34
C CYS A 423 6.34 17.06 -17.14
N ILE A 424 7.60 17.42 -17.32
CA ILE A 424 8.44 17.98 -16.28
C ILE A 424 8.91 19.36 -16.69
N ALA A 425 8.78 20.34 -15.78
CA ALA A 425 9.27 21.68 -16.03
C ALA A 425 10.78 21.66 -16.31
N ARG A 426 11.22 22.45 -17.28
CA ARG A 426 12.61 22.48 -17.72
C ARG A 426 13.61 22.74 -16.60
N SER A 427 13.28 23.66 -15.68
CA SER A 427 14.10 23.96 -14.50
C SER A 427 14.28 22.76 -13.57
N THR A 428 13.19 22.05 -13.32
CA THR A 428 13.15 20.84 -12.47
C THR A 428 13.94 19.69 -13.11
N CYS A 429 13.82 19.52 -14.43
CA CYS A 429 14.61 18.53 -15.16
C CYS A 429 16.10 18.85 -15.17
N ALA A 430 16.46 20.10 -15.40
CA ALA A 430 17.87 20.54 -15.45
C ALA A 430 18.59 20.42 -14.08
N ALA A 431 17.85 20.36 -13.00
CA ALA A 431 18.39 20.19 -11.65
C ALA A 431 18.74 18.73 -11.31
N GLN A 432 18.45 17.77 -12.20
CA GLN A 432 18.76 16.37 -11.98
C GLN A 432 20.27 16.11 -12.01
N PRO A 433 20.80 15.22 -11.14
CA PRO A 433 22.21 14.82 -11.19
C PRO A 433 22.52 14.00 -12.45
N ALA A 434 23.73 14.15 -12.98
CA ALA A 434 24.17 13.31 -14.10
C ALA A 434 24.12 11.80 -13.72
N PRO A 435 23.71 10.90 -14.62
CA PRO A 435 23.48 11.07 -16.07
C PRO A 435 22.05 11.47 -16.47
N TYR A 436 21.24 11.93 -15.52
CA TYR A 436 19.86 12.33 -15.71
C TYR A 436 19.74 13.80 -16.11
N GLY A 437 18.53 14.26 -16.43
CA GLY A 437 18.26 15.64 -16.82
C GLY A 437 17.83 15.76 -18.28
N ILE A 438 18.02 16.93 -18.87
CA ILE A 438 17.55 17.23 -20.24
C ILE A 438 18.38 16.45 -21.26
N VAL A 439 17.70 15.68 -22.12
CA VAL A 439 18.27 14.89 -23.20
C VAL A 439 17.57 15.23 -24.53
N GLY A 440 18.30 15.13 -25.65
CA GLY A 440 17.78 15.48 -26.96
C GLY A 440 17.75 16.99 -27.19
N GLY A 441 17.77 17.43 -28.41
CA GLY A 441 17.88 18.83 -28.81
C GLY A 441 19.20 19.10 -29.51
N THR A 442 19.13 19.57 -30.77
CA THR A 442 20.28 20.02 -31.50
C THR A 442 20.89 21.26 -30.84
N PRO A 443 22.21 21.34 -30.63
CA PRO A 443 22.82 22.52 -30.05
C PRO A 443 22.73 23.68 -31.03
N ASN A 444 21.98 24.71 -30.65
CA ASN A 444 22.06 26.00 -31.34
C ASN A 444 23.10 26.85 -30.64
N SER A 445 24.21 27.04 -31.32
CA SER A 445 25.30 27.89 -30.89
C SER A 445 24.88 29.37 -30.99
N SER A 446 24.94 30.10 -29.89
CA SER A 446 25.51 31.44 -29.85
C SER A 446 25.33 32.15 -28.50
N LEU A 447 26.43 32.80 -28.16
CA LEU A 447 26.68 33.92 -27.22
C LEU A 447 27.12 33.46 -25.81
N ALA A 448 28.42 33.39 -25.61
CA ALA A 448 29.42 34.42 -25.38
C ALA A 448 29.42 35.02 -23.99
N SER A 449 30.41 34.63 -23.21
CA SER A 449 31.41 35.43 -22.47
C SER A 449 31.04 36.28 -21.30
N SER A 450 31.57 35.89 -20.15
CA SER A 450 32.56 36.71 -19.37
C SER A 450 33.12 35.82 -18.24
N SER A 451 34.24 35.38 -18.31
CA SER A 451 35.62 35.59 -17.86
C SER A 451 35.76 36.21 -16.47
N ILE A 452 36.56 35.52 -15.67
CA ILE A 452 37.72 35.90 -14.83
C ILE A 452 38.03 34.60 -14.07
N GLY A 453 39.10 33.95 -14.16
CA GLY A 453 40.48 34.29 -14.27
C GLY A 453 41.26 33.56 -13.20
N SER A 454 42.25 32.88 -13.59
CA SER A 454 43.63 32.61 -13.13
C SER A 454 43.77 31.25 -12.41
N SER A 455 44.74 30.44 -12.63
CA SER A 455 45.99 30.37 -13.40
C SER A 455 46.63 29.04 -13.12
N SER A 456 47.21 28.50 -14.16
CA SER A 456 48.53 27.90 -14.33
C SER A 456 48.76 26.53 -13.65
N SER A 457 49.41 25.59 -14.26
CA SER A 457 50.47 25.54 -15.26
C SER A 457 50.67 24.12 -15.78
N ARG A 458 50.96 24.00 -17.07
CA ARG A 458 52.02 23.24 -17.78
C ARG A 458 52.33 21.81 -17.32
N SER A 459 52.56 20.87 -18.18
CA SER A 459 53.16 20.82 -19.51
C SER A 459 52.98 19.43 -20.11
N SER A 460 52.71 19.38 -21.40
CA SER A 460 53.51 18.81 -22.51
C SER A 460 53.84 17.31 -22.38
N SER A 461 53.72 16.47 -23.37
CA SER A 461 53.90 16.61 -24.80
C SER A 461 53.60 15.29 -25.51
N SER A 462 53.06 15.40 -26.71
CA SER A 462 53.47 14.71 -27.96
C SER A 462 53.40 13.17 -27.98
N SER A 463 52.97 12.51 -28.99
CA SER A 463 52.75 12.79 -30.41
C SER A 463 52.34 11.50 -31.12
N LEU A 464 51.46 11.66 -32.12
CA LEU A 464 51.47 10.99 -33.43
C LEU A 464 51.37 9.45 -33.49
N VAL A 465 50.57 8.80 -34.27
CA VAL A 465 50.27 8.86 -35.70
C VAL A 465 49.46 7.62 -36.10
N SER A 466 48.52 7.83 -36.96
CA SER A 466 48.01 7.09 -38.10
C SER A 466 46.86 6.09 -37.92
N SER A 467 45.79 6.48 -38.55
CA SER A 467 44.84 5.61 -39.25
C SER A 467 45.52 4.93 -40.47
N PRO A 468 44.96 3.93 -41.15
CA PRO A 468 43.61 3.99 -41.71
C PRO A 468 42.82 2.66 -41.86
N SER A 469 41.51 2.84 -42.09
CA SER A 469 40.63 2.12 -43.04
C SER A 469 40.50 0.60 -42.94
N SER A 470 39.32 0.05 -42.90
CA SER A 470 38.30 -0.03 -43.96
C SER A 470 37.16 -0.97 -43.54
N SER A 471 35.96 -0.50 -43.79
CA SER A 471 34.77 -1.23 -44.25
C SER A 471 34.77 -2.75 -44.25
N LYS A 472 33.72 -3.34 -43.61
CA LYS A 472 32.74 -4.16 -44.38
C LYS A 472 31.50 -4.47 -43.56
N SER A 473 30.38 -4.05 -44.07
CA SER A 473 29.04 -4.58 -43.89
C SER A 473 29.04 -6.09 -44.09
N SER A 474 28.44 -6.83 -43.17
CA SER A 474 27.92 -8.16 -43.49
C SER A 474 26.63 -8.40 -42.73
N VAL A 475 25.59 -8.37 -43.52
CA VAL A 475 24.30 -9.03 -43.28
C VAL A 475 24.58 -10.49 -42.97
N VAL A 476 24.14 -10.98 -41.84
CA VAL A 476 24.10 -12.42 -41.58
C VAL A 476 22.68 -12.87 -41.42
N SER A 477 22.32 -13.65 -42.37
CA SER A 477 21.15 -14.46 -42.53
C SER A 477 20.90 -15.36 -41.32
N SER A 478 19.61 -15.53 -41.03
CA SER A 478 19.03 -16.62 -40.28
C SER A 478 19.68 -17.98 -40.59
N SER A 479 20.23 -18.62 -39.58
CA SER A 479 20.40 -20.07 -39.59
C SER A 479 19.40 -20.69 -38.62
N ARG A 480 18.42 -21.36 -39.21
CA ARG A 480 17.58 -22.35 -38.53
C ARG A 480 18.47 -23.46 -38.00
N SER A 481 18.48 -23.63 -36.69
CA SER A 481 18.81 -24.92 -36.07
C SER A 481 17.52 -25.52 -35.53
N SER A 482 17.10 -26.56 -36.17
CA SER A 482 16.07 -27.47 -35.70
C SER A 482 16.61 -28.25 -34.49
N SER A 483 16.10 -27.96 -33.33
CA SER A 483 16.12 -28.88 -32.19
C SER A 483 14.71 -28.97 -31.63
N ASN A 484 14.27 -30.21 -31.40
CA ASN A 484 12.96 -30.61 -30.90
C ASN A 484 12.47 -29.67 -29.80
N ALA A 485 11.59 -28.73 -30.16
CA ALA A 485 10.86 -27.93 -29.22
C ALA A 485 9.82 -28.81 -28.54
N SER A 486 10.00 -29.12 -27.29
CA SER A 486 8.94 -29.53 -26.38
C SER A 486 7.86 -28.45 -26.44
N ILE A 487 6.72 -28.78 -27.00
CA ILE A 487 5.59 -27.88 -27.23
C ILE A 487 5.02 -27.50 -25.86
N GLY A 488 5.39 -26.34 -25.30
CA GLY A 488 4.74 -25.89 -24.10
C GLY A 488 5.42 -24.76 -23.31
N LEU A 489 6.68 -24.82 -22.95
CA LEU A 489 7.34 -23.82 -22.12
C LEU A 489 8.39 -22.99 -22.87
N SER A 490 8.45 -21.70 -22.53
CA SER A 490 9.48 -20.77 -23.01
C SER A 490 10.08 -20.05 -21.79
N CYS A 491 11.42 -20.04 -21.68
CA CYS A 491 12.10 -19.32 -20.62
C CYS A 491 12.96 -18.18 -21.17
N VAL A 492 12.93 -17.07 -20.44
CA VAL A 492 13.72 -15.87 -20.75
C VAL A 492 14.50 -15.46 -19.51
N TYR A 493 15.81 -15.27 -19.66
CA TYR A 493 16.68 -14.70 -18.65
C TYR A 493 16.68 -13.18 -18.79
N VAL A 494 16.43 -12.45 -17.69
CA VAL A 494 16.35 -10.97 -17.66
C VAL A 494 17.27 -10.46 -16.57
N ILE A 495 18.15 -9.49 -16.87
CA ILE A 495 18.86 -8.71 -15.85
C ILE A 495 17.97 -7.56 -15.43
N THR A 496 17.67 -7.47 -14.14
CA THR A 496 16.82 -6.42 -13.54
C THR A 496 17.66 -5.30 -12.94
N ASN A 497 18.87 -5.60 -12.46
CA ASN A 497 19.79 -4.61 -11.90
C ASN A 497 21.24 -5.14 -11.93
N SER A 498 22.23 -4.22 -11.94
CA SER A 498 23.65 -4.58 -11.81
C SER A 498 24.44 -3.47 -11.13
N TRP A 499 25.43 -3.86 -10.30
CA TRP A 499 26.28 -2.94 -9.54
C TRP A 499 27.66 -3.54 -9.31
N GLY A 500 28.72 -2.81 -9.55
CA GLY A 500 30.08 -3.27 -9.30
C GLY A 500 30.31 -4.71 -9.78
N ASN A 501 30.52 -5.63 -8.86
CA ASN A 501 30.68 -7.06 -9.14
C ASN A 501 29.39 -7.89 -8.94
N GLY A 502 28.24 -7.24 -8.68
CA GLY A 502 26.97 -7.92 -8.41
C GLY A 502 25.94 -7.67 -9.50
N TYR A 503 24.96 -8.57 -9.61
CA TYR A 503 23.78 -8.39 -10.45
C TYR A 503 22.58 -9.10 -9.84
N GLN A 504 21.41 -8.63 -10.22
CA GLN A 504 20.12 -9.23 -9.94
C GLN A 504 19.41 -9.49 -11.26
N GLY A 505 18.72 -10.59 -11.33
CA GLY A 505 17.98 -10.98 -12.52
C GLY A 505 16.76 -11.82 -12.20
N ALA A 506 16.03 -12.14 -13.25
CA ALA A 506 14.85 -12.98 -13.17
C ALA A 506 14.82 -13.97 -14.33
N ILE A 507 14.21 -15.12 -14.12
CA ILE A 507 13.91 -16.07 -15.18
C ILE A 507 12.39 -16.18 -15.29
N ARG A 508 11.86 -15.80 -16.46
CA ARG A 508 10.43 -15.86 -16.80
C ARG A 508 10.14 -17.14 -17.49
N VAL A 509 9.21 -17.92 -16.96
CA VAL A 509 8.73 -19.21 -17.50
C VAL A 509 7.31 -19.01 -18.03
N THR A 510 7.13 -19.07 -19.35
CA THR A 510 5.85 -18.85 -20.03
C THR A 510 5.31 -20.16 -20.57
N ASN A 511 4.08 -20.50 -20.24
CA ASN A 511 3.35 -21.60 -20.88
C ASN A 511 2.77 -21.15 -22.23
N ARG A 512 3.39 -21.55 -23.32
CA ARG A 512 2.93 -21.28 -24.70
C ARG A 512 2.03 -22.39 -25.27
N GLY A 513 1.76 -23.43 -24.47
CA GLY A 513 0.83 -24.49 -24.82
C GLY A 513 -0.64 -24.10 -24.62
N THR A 514 -1.54 -25.04 -24.91
CA THR A 514 -3.00 -24.82 -24.77
C THR A 514 -3.60 -25.42 -23.49
N SER A 515 -2.81 -26.14 -22.70
CA SER A 515 -3.22 -26.77 -21.45
C SER A 515 -2.37 -26.27 -20.28
N THR A 516 -2.91 -26.36 -19.07
CA THR A 516 -2.19 -26.01 -17.83
C THR A 516 -1.02 -26.96 -17.60
N ILE A 517 0.13 -26.42 -17.24
CA ILE A 517 1.32 -27.15 -16.81
C ILE A 517 1.34 -27.17 -15.30
N ASN A 518 1.65 -28.30 -14.67
CA ASN A 518 1.60 -28.49 -13.22
C ASN A 518 2.97 -28.46 -12.52
N SER A 519 4.05 -28.49 -13.31
CA SER A 519 5.41 -28.39 -12.81
C SER A 519 6.33 -27.86 -13.90
N TRP A 520 7.43 -27.21 -13.50
CA TRP A 520 8.44 -26.74 -14.44
C TRP A 520 9.84 -26.89 -13.85
N THR A 521 10.80 -27.03 -14.75
CA THR A 521 12.23 -27.01 -14.47
C THR A 521 12.91 -26.09 -15.45
N ALA A 522 13.73 -25.16 -14.96
CA ALA A 522 14.57 -24.27 -15.77
C ALA A 522 16.05 -24.57 -15.54
N THR A 523 16.84 -24.69 -16.61
CA THR A 523 18.28 -25.00 -16.53
C THR A 523 19.09 -24.04 -17.36
N TRP A 524 20.24 -23.59 -16.84
CA TRP A 524 21.17 -22.68 -17.54
C TRP A 524 22.59 -22.85 -17.04
N GLN A 525 23.52 -22.33 -17.80
CA GLN A 525 24.94 -22.33 -17.46
C GLN A 525 25.60 -21.00 -17.89
N TYR A 526 26.38 -20.40 -17.02
CA TYR A 526 27.24 -19.28 -17.36
C TYR A 526 28.51 -19.81 -18.06
N ALA A 527 28.88 -19.15 -19.14
CA ALA A 527 30.09 -19.49 -19.88
C ALA A 527 31.37 -18.99 -19.20
N GLY A 528 31.27 -17.86 -18.50
CA GLY A 528 32.38 -17.19 -17.83
C GLY A 528 32.34 -17.34 -16.30
N ALA A 529 32.74 -16.26 -15.63
CA ALA A 529 33.00 -16.24 -14.19
C ALA A 529 31.73 -15.96 -13.34
N ASN A 530 30.59 -15.61 -13.96
CA ASN A 530 29.37 -15.30 -13.22
C ASN A 530 28.92 -16.50 -12.38
N ARG A 531 28.53 -16.24 -11.14
CA ARG A 531 28.01 -17.26 -10.21
C ARG A 531 26.85 -16.71 -9.40
N LEU A 532 25.83 -17.53 -9.16
CA LEU A 532 24.72 -17.15 -8.30
C LEU A 532 25.14 -17.15 -6.83
N THR A 533 24.62 -16.19 -6.09
CA THR A 533 24.76 -16.07 -4.65
C THR A 533 23.45 -16.40 -3.92
N SER A 534 22.31 -16.15 -4.58
CA SER A 534 20.97 -16.47 -4.04
C SER A 534 19.93 -16.62 -5.14
N SER A 535 18.81 -17.22 -4.80
CA SER A 535 17.59 -17.29 -5.62
C SER A 535 16.35 -17.28 -4.72
N TRP A 536 15.22 -16.84 -5.29
CA TRP A 536 13.93 -16.87 -4.59
C TRP A 536 12.82 -17.30 -5.57
N ASN A 537 11.74 -17.81 -5.03
CA ASN A 537 10.59 -18.37 -5.77
C ASN A 537 10.90 -19.63 -6.62
N ALA A 538 12.04 -20.27 -6.36
CA ALA A 538 12.38 -21.56 -6.97
C ALA A 538 13.31 -22.36 -6.03
N THR A 539 13.29 -23.67 -6.13
CA THR A 539 14.29 -24.53 -5.51
C THR A 539 15.48 -24.63 -6.45
N LEU A 540 16.58 -23.97 -6.11
CA LEU A 540 17.81 -23.95 -6.91
C LEU A 540 18.73 -25.11 -6.50
N THR A 541 19.31 -25.77 -7.51
CA THR A 541 20.33 -26.81 -7.36
C THR A 541 21.46 -26.62 -8.37
N GLY A 542 22.62 -27.22 -8.09
CA GLY A 542 23.82 -27.09 -8.94
C GLY A 542 24.63 -25.83 -8.63
N THR A 543 25.86 -25.79 -9.17
CA THR A 543 26.80 -24.66 -8.99
C THR A 543 27.23 -24.03 -10.31
N ASN A 544 26.86 -24.55 -11.44
CA ASN A 544 27.08 -24.19 -12.84
C ASN A 544 27.46 -25.46 -13.65
N PRO A 545 26.42 -26.07 -14.29
CA PRO A 545 25.08 -25.57 -14.60
C PRO A 545 24.16 -25.53 -13.37
N TYR A 546 23.20 -24.60 -13.42
CA TYR A 546 22.13 -24.44 -12.45
C TYR A 546 20.84 -25.10 -12.92
N SER A 547 20.07 -25.62 -11.98
CA SER A 547 18.71 -26.12 -12.21
C SER A 547 17.76 -25.55 -11.16
N ALA A 548 16.70 -24.93 -11.60
CA ALA A 548 15.62 -24.40 -10.73
C ALA A 548 14.32 -25.16 -11.00
N ASN A 549 13.66 -25.55 -9.94
CA ASN A 549 12.35 -26.23 -9.97
C ASN A 549 11.30 -25.37 -9.28
N ASN A 550 10.04 -25.54 -9.67
CA ASN A 550 8.93 -24.87 -9.00
C ASN A 550 8.86 -25.20 -7.51
N LEU A 551 8.29 -24.28 -6.76
CA LEU A 551 7.78 -24.51 -5.41
C LEU A 551 6.34 -25.04 -5.47
N GLY A 552 5.81 -25.51 -4.34
CA GLY A 552 4.46 -26.12 -4.29
C GLY A 552 3.34 -25.20 -4.79
N TRP A 553 3.54 -23.88 -4.79
CA TRP A 553 2.53 -22.90 -5.15
C TRP A 553 2.64 -22.33 -6.57
N ASN A 554 3.81 -22.40 -7.22
CA ASN A 554 4.04 -21.80 -8.55
C ASN A 554 4.28 -22.84 -9.67
N GLY A 555 3.97 -24.10 -9.41
CA GLY A 555 4.08 -25.17 -10.41
C GLY A 555 3.00 -25.13 -11.48
N ASN A 556 1.80 -24.61 -11.14
CA ASN A 556 0.67 -24.54 -12.05
C ASN A 556 0.75 -23.29 -12.93
N ILE A 557 0.98 -23.46 -14.24
CA ILE A 557 1.03 -22.36 -15.20
C ILE A 557 -0.07 -22.61 -16.25
N ARG A 558 -1.09 -21.76 -16.28
CA ARG A 558 -2.16 -21.84 -17.28
C ARG A 558 -1.66 -21.51 -18.68
N ALA A 559 -2.38 -21.94 -19.71
CA ALA A 559 -2.09 -21.56 -21.09
C ALA A 559 -1.96 -20.04 -21.23
N GLY A 560 -0.85 -19.57 -21.82
CA GLY A 560 -0.51 -18.16 -21.98
C GLY A 560 0.05 -17.46 -20.73
N GLN A 561 -0.02 -18.06 -19.56
CA GLN A 561 0.48 -17.47 -18.32
C GLN A 561 2.02 -17.53 -18.26
N THR A 562 2.60 -16.50 -17.62
CA THR A 562 4.03 -16.42 -17.27
C THR A 562 4.17 -16.38 -15.75
N ILE A 563 5.12 -17.14 -15.22
CA ILE A 563 5.62 -17.00 -13.85
C ILE A 563 7.08 -16.54 -13.89
N GLU A 564 7.56 -16.01 -12.79
CA GLU A 564 8.92 -15.51 -12.67
C GLU A 564 9.54 -15.99 -11.35
N PHE A 565 10.83 -16.32 -11.38
CA PHE A 565 11.64 -16.53 -10.19
C PHE A 565 12.91 -15.70 -10.28
N GLY A 566 13.38 -15.21 -9.13
CA GLY A 566 14.50 -14.28 -9.09
C GLY A 566 15.82 -14.94 -8.76
N ILE A 567 16.91 -14.30 -9.19
CA ILE A 567 18.28 -14.71 -8.98
C ILE A 567 19.15 -13.50 -8.64
N GLN A 568 20.17 -13.72 -7.84
CA GLN A 568 21.24 -12.75 -7.60
C GLN A 568 22.58 -13.45 -7.77
N GLY A 569 23.56 -12.74 -8.30
CA GLY A 569 24.86 -13.30 -8.55
C GLY A 569 26.01 -12.28 -8.52
N ASN A 570 27.23 -12.82 -8.59
CA ASN A 570 28.47 -12.06 -8.75
C ASN A 570 29.05 -12.30 -10.13
N THR A 571 29.59 -11.22 -10.72
CA THR A 571 30.32 -11.27 -12.02
C THR A 571 31.74 -11.74 -11.87
N ASN A 572 32.30 -11.74 -10.65
CA ASN A 572 33.69 -12.07 -10.35
C ASN A 572 34.69 -11.32 -11.24
N GLY A 573 34.40 -10.03 -11.50
CA GLY A 573 35.26 -9.16 -12.31
C GLY A 573 35.06 -9.26 -13.84
N SER A 574 34.12 -10.11 -14.32
CA SER A 574 33.65 -10.14 -15.70
C SER A 574 32.40 -9.28 -15.89
N GLY A 575 31.96 -9.08 -17.12
CA GLY A 575 30.65 -8.47 -17.39
C GLY A 575 29.50 -9.37 -16.94
N VAL A 576 28.28 -8.81 -16.84
CA VAL A 576 27.07 -9.58 -16.55
C VAL A 576 26.69 -10.46 -17.75
N GLU A 577 26.55 -11.75 -17.51
CA GLU A 577 26.18 -12.73 -18.54
C GLU A 577 24.66 -12.97 -18.53
N THR A 578 24.10 -13.11 -19.74
CA THR A 578 22.68 -13.51 -19.93
C THR A 578 22.62 -14.87 -20.64
N PRO A 579 22.74 -15.96 -19.90
CA PRO A 579 22.76 -17.31 -20.49
C PRO A 579 21.42 -17.69 -21.11
N VAL A 580 21.46 -18.61 -22.06
CA VAL A 580 20.25 -19.24 -22.59
C VAL A 580 19.68 -20.17 -21.52
N VAL A 581 18.37 -20.07 -21.27
CA VAL A 581 17.63 -20.91 -20.31
C VAL A 581 16.81 -21.93 -21.08
N SER A 582 16.95 -23.19 -20.71
CA SER A 582 16.09 -24.27 -21.21
C SER A 582 15.03 -24.63 -20.17
N CYS A 583 13.77 -24.79 -20.61
CA CYS A 583 12.65 -25.18 -19.75
C CYS A 583 12.01 -26.49 -20.20
N LYS A 584 11.52 -27.24 -19.25
CA LYS A 584 10.74 -28.44 -19.47
C LYS A 584 9.63 -28.61 -18.41
#